data_0aa79fdd55215b1a02883764e96e83a6
#
_entry.id   0aa79fdd55215b1a02883764e96e83a6
#
_cell.length_a   1.000
_cell.length_b   1.000
_cell.length_c   1.000
_cell.angle_alpha   90.00
_cell.angle_beta   90.00
_cell.angle_gamma   90.00
#
_symmetry.space_group_name_H-M   'P 1'
#
loop_
_entity.id
_entity.type
_entity.pdbx_description
1 polymer ?
#
loop_
_entity_poly.entity_id
_entity_poly.type
_entity_poly.pdbx_seq_one_letter_code
_entity_poly.pdbx_strand_id
1 'polypeptide(L)'
;AVWRSNGKSRIEHNNFGAYFGQVLPGFDFEWDGNAGFCPLFNPNMYDQDECFQDGDAGLMYPPAYTIQGPVGGEIVVPCSGLVGSLGPVCQWATWGGNIDTWVVNNMPGQTTGFVNVLIDWDQNGVWGGAAQCPLGAAPEHVLIDWPVPNGYAGPLSALGPPGFLIGPNSGYVWARITITEVQLGAGWTGAGVFEDGETEDYLLQVDPELDEYDFGDAPDPTYPTLLASMGAQHLIVPGVMLGNLIDAEPDGQPTVNADGDDLSNLPDEDGVALATPLIPGQAATVNVTASVPGFLWAWIDFDANGSWAEAVDMIANGIG
;
A
#
# COMPACT_ATOMS: atom_id res chain seq x y z
N ALA A 1 12.58 -10.37 14.88
CA ALA A 1 11.45 -9.70 15.52
C ALA A 1 10.39 -10.76 15.77
N VAL A 2 9.85 -10.85 16.98
CA VAL A 2 8.76 -11.78 17.30
C VAL A 2 7.47 -11.03 16.98
N TRP A 3 6.87 -11.40 15.87
CA TRP A 3 5.57 -10.91 15.45
C TRP A 3 4.50 -11.53 16.33
N ARG A 4 3.88 -10.77 17.21
CA ARG A 4 2.78 -11.24 18.06
C ARG A 4 1.79 -10.12 18.25
N SER A 5 0.52 -10.39 17.97
CA SER A 5 -0.58 -9.57 18.45
C SER A 5 -0.69 -9.67 19.98
N ASN A 6 -0.84 -8.54 20.66
CA ASN A 6 -1.06 -8.49 22.10
C ASN A 6 -2.54 -8.51 22.52
N GLY A 7 -3.45 -8.36 21.55
CA GLY A 7 -4.88 -8.42 21.80
C GLY A 7 -5.37 -9.87 21.77
N LYS A 8 -6.34 -10.19 22.63
CA LYS A 8 -7.09 -11.45 22.54
C LYS A 8 -8.55 -11.12 22.30
N SER A 9 -9.11 -11.69 21.23
CA SER A 9 -10.53 -11.71 20.98
C SER A 9 -11.04 -13.14 21.17
N ARG A 10 -12.24 -13.29 21.67
CA ARG A 10 -12.90 -14.57 21.86
C ARG A 10 -14.37 -14.46 21.55
N ILE A 11 -14.87 -15.36 20.75
CA ILE A 11 -16.30 -15.55 20.52
C ILE A 11 -16.78 -16.73 21.37
N GLU A 12 -17.84 -16.53 22.12
CA GLU A 12 -18.53 -17.62 22.84
C GLU A 12 -19.65 -18.14 21.97
N HIS A 13 -19.39 -19.23 21.26
CA HIS A 13 -20.36 -19.81 20.33
C HIS A 13 -21.52 -20.48 21.04
N ASN A 14 -22.60 -19.76 21.25
CA ASN A 14 -23.89 -20.34 21.60
C ASN A 14 -24.80 -20.55 20.38
N ASN A 15 -24.56 -19.75 19.32
CA ASN A 15 -25.25 -19.83 18.05
C ASN A 15 -24.32 -19.38 16.94
N PHE A 16 -23.83 -20.24 16.12
CA PHE A 16 -22.93 -19.97 14.99
C PHE A 16 -23.64 -19.19 13.86
N GLY A 17 -23.98 -17.96 14.13
CA GLY A 17 -24.82 -17.15 13.25
C GLY A 17 -24.07 -16.25 12.31
N ALA A 18 -22.87 -15.82 12.66
CA ALA A 18 -22.05 -14.98 11.77
C ALA A 18 -20.61 -15.49 11.72
N TYR A 19 -20.07 -15.49 10.51
CA TYR A 19 -18.74 -16.02 10.24
C TYR A 19 -18.19 -15.45 8.93
N PHE A 20 -16.90 -15.67 8.71
CA PHE A 20 -16.23 -15.47 7.45
C PHE A 20 -16.12 -16.79 6.68
N GLY A 21 -15.76 -16.75 5.39
CA GLY A 21 -15.61 -17.95 4.58
C GLY A 21 -16.84 -18.37 3.77
N GLN A 22 -16.59 -19.21 2.78
CA GLN A 22 -17.59 -19.64 1.78
C GLN A 22 -18.07 -21.08 1.96
N VAL A 23 -17.37 -21.86 2.74
CA VAL A 23 -17.64 -23.30 2.91
C VAL A 23 -18.23 -23.55 4.30
N LEU A 24 -19.32 -24.30 4.39
CA LEU A 24 -19.90 -24.68 5.67
C LEU A 24 -19.11 -25.86 6.30
N PRO A 25 -18.84 -25.81 7.64
CA PRO A 25 -19.46 -24.89 8.59
C PRO A 25 -18.97 -23.45 8.56
N GLY A 26 -17.88 -23.07 7.89
CA GLY A 26 -17.39 -21.71 7.80
C GLY A 26 -16.86 -21.11 9.12
N PHE A 27 -16.54 -21.94 10.08
CA PHE A 27 -15.91 -21.61 11.35
C PHE A 27 -15.30 -22.88 11.94
N ASP A 28 -14.26 -22.72 12.74
CA ASP A 28 -13.66 -23.80 13.51
C ASP A 28 -13.66 -23.50 15.02
N PHE A 29 -13.32 -24.50 15.81
CA PHE A 29 -13.37 -24.43 17.27
C PHE A 29 -11.97 -24.49 17.85
N GLU A 30 -11.49 -23.39 18.38
CA GLU A 30 -10.21 -23.27 19.04
C GLU A 30 -10.30 -23.28 20.56
N TRP A 31 -9.44 -24.06 21.22
CA TRP A 31 -9.32 -24.04 22.68
C TRP A 31 -8.58 -22.83 23.21
N ASP A 32 -7.64 -22.35 22.46
CA ASP A 32 -6.87 -21.13 22.73
C ASP A 32 -6.39 -20.59 21.37
N GLY A 33 -6.45 -19.31 21.14
CA GLY A 33 -6.12 -18.70 19.86
C GLY A 33 -4.81 -19.26 19.30
N ASN A 34 -4.81 -19.72 18.06
CA ASN A 34 -3.63 -20.24 17.41
C ASN A 34 -2.74 -19.10 16.94
N ALA A 35 -1.67 -18.82 17.66
CA ALA A 35 -0.81 -17.67 17.45
C ALA A 35 0.29 -17.92 16.39
N GLY A 36 -0.04 -18.49 15.25
CA GLY A 36 0.93 -18.82 14.21
C GLY A 36 1.90 -19.93 14.61
N PHE A 37 3.10 -19.98 14.05
CA PHE A 37 4.05 -21.05 14.32
C PHE A 37 4.29 -21.25 15.83
N CYS A 38 3.74 -22.33 16.39
CA CYS A 38 4.01 -22.78 17.74
C CYS A 38 4.68 -24.16 17.67
N PRO A 39 6.02 -24.25 17.86
CA PRO A 39 6.75 -25.51 17.71
C PRO A 39 6.42 -26.57 18.77
N LEU A 40 5.63 -26.22 19.77
CA LEU A 40 5.24 -27.12 20.86
C LEU A 40 3.88 -27.78 20.63
N PHE A 41 3.12 -27.40 19.63
CA PHE A 41 1.81 -27.95 19.34
C PHE A 41 1.85 -28.91 18.15
N ASN A 42 1.08 -29.97 18.23
CA ASN A 42 0.90 -30.92 17.16
C ASN A 42 0.02 -30.26 16.08
N PRO A 43 0.52 -30.08 14.85
CA PRO A 43 -0.23 -29.44 13.77
C PRO A 43 -1.54 -30.15 13.38
N ASN A 44 -1.79 -31.36 13.93
CA ASN A 44 -3.05 -32.08 13.71
C ASN A 44 -4.10 -31.85 14.79
N MET A 45 -3.86 -30.97 15.75
CA MET A 45 -4.79 -30.71 16.87
C MET A 45 -5.23 -29.24 16.96
N TYR A 46 -4.55 -28.36 16.24
CA TYR A 46 -4.83 -26.92 16.24
C TYR A 46 -4.61 -26.44 14.83
N ASP A 47 -5.68 -26.08 14.17
CA ASP A 47 -5.66 -25.60 12.82
C ASP A 47 -5.05 -24.20 12.76
N GLN A 48 -4.28 -23.91 11.72
CA GLN A 48 -3.80 -22.56 11.39
C GLN A 48 -4.71 -22.07 10.25
N ASP A 49 -5.90 -21.71 10.62
CA ASP A 49 -7.08 -21.61 9.79
C ASP A 49 -6.89 -20.65 8.63
N GLU A 50 -6.20 -19.55 8.88
CA GLU A 50 -6.01 -18.49 7.89
C GLU A 50 -5.07 -18.87 6.75
N CYS A 51 -4.30 -19.95 6.91
CA CYS A 51 -3.36 -20.42 5.91
C CYS A 51 -3.82 -21.67 5.18
N PHE A 52 -4.68 -22.46 5.76
CA PHE A 52 -5.20 -23.69 5.16
C PHE A 52 -6.62 -23.39 4.65
N GLN A 53 -6.89 -23.78 3.43
CA GLN A 53 -8.23 -23.63 2.82
C GLN A 53 -9.17 -24.68 3.39
N ASP A 54 -9.51 -24.58 4.66
CA ASP A 54 -10.42 -25.49 5.31
C ASP A 54 -11.87 -25.00 5.36
N GLY A 55 -12.12 -23.78 5.04
CA GLY A 55 -13.48 -23.31 4.75
C GLY A 55 -13.96 -22.22 5.68
N ASP A 56 -13.23 -21.90 6.73
CA ASP A 56 -13.51 -20.78 7.62
C ASP A 56 -12.66 -19.54 7.29
N ALA A 57 -11.53 -19.67 6.60
CA ALA A 57 -10.78 -18.53 6.11
C ALA A 57 -11.60 -17.67 5.15
N GLY A 58 -11.95 -16.47 5.56
CA GLY A 58 -12.77 -15.53 4.80
C GLY A 58 -12.01 -14.60 3.89
N LEU A 59 -10.71 -14.42 4.07
CA LEU A 59 -9.90 -13.51 3.27
C LEU A 59 -9.86 -13.95 1.80
N MET A 60 -10.39 -13.12 0.90
CA MET A 60 -10.42 -13.38 -0.53
C MET A 60 -9.12 -12.96 -1.21
N TYR A 61 -8.60 -11.81 -0.84
CA TYR A 61 -7.32 -11.23 -1.23
C TYR A 61 -6.94 -10.04 -0.33
N PRO A 62 -5.66 -9.65 -0.26
CA PRO A 62 -4.53 -10.35 -0.85
C PRO A 62 -4.32 -11.72 -0.18
N PRO A 63 -3.47 -12.60 -0.75
CA PRO A 63 -3.12 -13.84 -0.06
C PRO A 63 -2.45 -13.54 1.28
N ALA A 64 -2.80 -14.29 2.31
CA ALA A 64 -2.16 -14.24 3.61
C ALA A 64 -0.81 -14.98 3.60
N TYR A 65 -0.03 -14.77 4.64
CA TYR A 65 1.28 -15.37 4.85
C TYR A 65 1.32 -16.11 6.17
N THR A 66 2.18 -17.13 6.27
CA THR A 66 2.45 -17.84 7.52
C THR A 66 3.93 -17.77 7.88
N ILE A 67 4.23 -17.91 9.16
CA ILE A 67 5.60 -17.97 9.68
C ILE A 67 5.95 -19.44 9.86
N GLN A 68 6.99 -19.90 9.18
CA GLN A 68 7.48 -21.27 9.23
C GLN A 68 8.94 -21.32 9.71
N GLY A 69 9.36 -22.49 10.20
CA GLY A 69 10.75 -22.73 10.61
C GLY A 69 10.96 -22.71 12.13
N PRO A 70 12.17 -23.03 12.59
CA PRO A 70 12.49 -23.06 14.02
C PRO A 70 12.64 -21.65 14.58
N VAL A 71 12.46 -21.48 15.88
CA VAL A 71 12.70 -20.21 16.59
C VAL A 71 14.13 -19.70 16.31
N GLY A 72 14.23 -18.48 15.81
CA GLY A 72 15.49 -17.83 15.39
C GLY A 72 15.93 -18.15 13.96
N GLY A 73 15.12 -18.88 13.21
CA GLY A 73 15.29 -19.18 11.79
C GLY A 73 13.96 -19.15 11.05
N GLU A 74 13.04 -18.32 11.52
CA GLU A 74 11.70 -18.16 10.96
C GLU A 74 11.78 -17.57 9.55
N ILE A 75 10.97 -18.12 8.65
CA ILE A 75 10.76 -17.57 7.31
C ILE A 75 9.27 -17.29 7.13
N VAL A 76 8.94 -16.24 6.39
CA VAL A 76 7.57 -15.93 6.01
C VAL A 76 7.31 -16.49 4.62
N VAL A 77 6.24 -17.24 4.48
CA VAL A 77 5.84 -17.88 3.21
C VAL A 77 4.37 -17.59 2.92
N PRO A 78 3.97 -17.42 1.64
CA PRO A 78 2.56 -17.21 1.31
C PRO A 78 1.76 -18.48 1.54
N CYS A 79 0.62 -18.38 2.21
CA CYS A 79 -0.27 -19.51 2.53
C CYS A 79 -0.76 -20.26 1.29
N SER A 80 -1.12 -19.55 0.25
CA SER A 80 -1.61 -20.11 -1.02
C SER A 80 -0.52 -20.40 -2.06
N GLY A 81 0.75 -20.15 -1.74
CA GLY A 81 1.85 -20.16 -2.70
C GLY A 81 1.86 -18.98 -3.67
N LEU A 82 0.90 -18.06 -3.57
CA LEU A 82 0.84 -16.84 -4.35
C LEU A 82 1.37 -15.68 -3.50
N VAL A 83 2.17 -14.82 -4.11
CA VAL A 83 2.64 -13.57 -3.50
C VAL A 83 1.65 -12.46 -3.85
N GLY A 84 1.31 -11.64 -2.87
CA GLY A 84 0.47 -10.47 -3.07
C GLY A 84 0.56 -9.53 -1.88
N SER A 85 0.12 -8.29 -2.05
CA SER A 85 0.18 -7.27 -1.02
C SER A 85 -1.10 -6.45 -0.94
N LEU A 86 -1.24 -5.69 0.14
CA LEU A 86 -2.27 -4.65 0.29
C LEU A 86 -2.03 -3.49 -0.68
N GLY A 87 -0.78 -3.26 -1.05
CA GLY A 87 -0.30 -2.15 -1.86
C GLY A 87 0.84 -1.39 -1.18
N PRO A 88 1.33 -0.31 -1.81
CA PRO A 88 2.43 0.48 -1.28
C PRO A 88 2.07 1.24 0.00
N VAL A 89 3.10 1.52 0.81
CA VAL A 89 2.97 2.36 2.00
C VAL A 89 2.34 3.71 1.68
N CYS A 90 1.57 4.24 2.61
CA CYS A 90 0.96 5.56 2.53
C CYS A 90 0.04 5.81 1.32
N GLN A 91 -0.36 4.75 0.63
CA GLN A 91 -1.35 4.81 -0.45
C GLN A 91 -2.75 4.50 0.06
N TRP A 92 -3.75 4.98 -0.70
CA TRP A 92 -5.15 4.76 -0.36
C TRP A 92 -5.60 3.37 -0.82
N ALA A 93 -6.12 2.58 0.09
CA ALA A 93 -6.64 1.24 -0.17
C ALA A 93 -8.17 1.22 -0.18
N THR A 94 -8.72 0.31 -0.96
CA THR A 94 -10.17 0.11 -1.07
C THR A 94 -10.56 -1.35 -0.87
N TRP A 95 -11.73 -1.56 -0.31
CA TRP A 95 -12.36 -2.88 -0.27
C TRP A 95 -12.79 -3.27 -1.68
N GLY A 96 -12.48 -4.50 -2.08
CA GLY A 96 -12.70 -4.97 -3.44
C GLY A 96 -11.58 -4.65 -4.43
N GLY A 97 -10.63 -3.76 -4.07
CA GLY A 97 -9.43 -3.44 -4.84
C GLY A 97 -8.15 -3.98 -4.21
N ASN A 98 -7.91 -3.62 -2.96
CA ASN A 98 -6.69 -3.99 -2.24
C ASN A 98 -6.89 -5.15 -1.27
N ILE A 99 -8.06 -5.20 -0.62
CA ILE A 99 -8.44 -6.23 0.33
C ILE A 99 -9.92 -6.54 0.18
N ASP A 100 -10.29 -7.80 0.37
CA ASP A 100 -11.69 -8.19 0.56
C ASP A 100 -11.80 -9.49 1.35
N THR A 101 -12.91 -9.64 2.06
CA THR A 101 -13.25 -10.84 2.80
C THR A 101 -14.68 -11.27 2.51
N TRP A 102 -14.93 -12.58 2.48
CA TRP A 102 -16.27 -13.12 2.38
C TRP A 102 -16.90 -13.18 3.77
N VAL A 103 -18.04 -12.54 3.94
CA VAL A 103 -18.74 -12.48 5.23
C VAL A 103 -20.14 -13.05 5.11
N VAL A 104 -20.55 -13.78 6.14
CA VAL A 104 -21.89 -14.32 6.28
C VAL A 104 -22.49 -13.85 7.60
N ASN A 105 -23.75 -13.41 7.58
CA ASN A 105 -24.50 -13.09 8.79
C ASN A 105 -25.88 -13.76 8.77
N ASN A 106 -26.01 -14.82 9.55
CA ASN A 106 -27.27 -15.53 9.81
C ASN A 106 -27.59 -15.54 11.32
N MET A 107 -27.15 -14.53 12.06
CA MET A 107 -27.39 -14.43 13.51
C MET A 107 -28.88 -14.58 13.83
N PRO A 108 -29.24 -15.27 14.92
CA PRO A 108 -30.62 -15.44 15.32
C PRO A 108 -31.31 -14.10 15.64
N GLY A 109 -32.62 -14.04 15.50
CA GLY A 109 -33.38 -12.82 15.80
C GLY A 109 -33.28 -11.71 14.76
N GLN A 110 -32.73 -11.98 13.58
CA GLN A 110 -32.45 -10.97 12.53
C GLN A 110 -31.50 -9.85 12.97
N THR A 111 -30.51 -10.20 13.75
CA THR A 111 -29.52 -9.26 14.28
C THR A 111 -28.57 -8.77 13.19
N THR A 112 -28.29 -7.48 13.14
CA THR A 112 -27.22 -6.92 12.33
C THR A 112 -25.89 -7.28 12.94
N GLY A 113 -24.98 -7.85 12.16
CA GLY A 113 -23.58 -8.03 12.55
C GLY A 113 -22.77 -6.77 12.29
N PHE A 114 -21.65 -6.61 13.00
CA PHE A 114 -20.76 -5.47 12.86
C PHE A 114 -19.34 -5.96 12.63
N VAL A 115 -18.78 -5.60 11.46
CA VAL A 115 -17.40 -5.94 11.12
C VAL A 115 -16.47 -4.84 11.58
N ASN A 116 -15.41 -5.24 12.26
CA ASN A 116 -14.31 -4.39 12.67
C ASN A 116 -12.99 -4.95 12.12
N VAL A 117 -12.08 -4.08 11.70
CA VAL A 117 -10.78 -4.49 11.18
C VAL A 117 -9.68 -3.62 11.78
N LEU A 118 -8.70 -4.28 12.36
CA LEU A 118 -7.48 -3.67 12.88
C LEU A 118 -6.30 -4.13 12.04
N ILE A 119 -5.36 -3.22 11.74
CA ILE A 119 -4.09 -3.53 11.10
C ILE A 119 -2.98 -2.82 11.86
N ASP A 120 -1.96 -3.57 12.30
CA ASP A 120 -0.80 -3.08 13.07
C ASP A 120 0.19 -2.39 12.12
N TRP A 121 -0.09 -1.12 11.78
CA TRP A 121 0.69 -0.36 10.82
C TRP A 121 2.09 0.01 11.30
N ASP A 122 2.26 0.22 12.57
CA ASP A 122 3.56 0.58 13.15
C ASP A 122 4.38 -0.66 13.57
N GLN A 123 3.81 -1.85 13.41
CA GLN A 123 4.44 -3.15 13.65
C GLN A 123 4.96 -3.28 15.10
N ASN A 124 4.28 -2.65 16.03
CA ASN A 124 4.64 -2.65 17.45
C ASN A 124 4.04 -3.84 18.23
N GLY A 125 3.12 -4.59 17.61
CA GLY A 125 2.42 -5.72 18.20
C GLY A 125 1.29 -5.32 19.15
N VAL A 126 0.80 -4.10 19.07
CA VAL A 126 -0.31 -3.57 19.87
C VAL A 126 -1.35 -2.95 18.95
N TRP A 127 -2.59 -3.35 19.09
CA TRP A 127 -3.70 -2.78 18.32
C TRP A 127 -4.10 -1.40 18.83
N GLY A 128 -4.35 -0.49 17.91
CA GLY A 128 -4.90 0.83 18.16
C GLY A 128 -3.87 1.95 18.07
N GLY A 129 -4.36 3.12 17.73
CA GLY A 129 -3.53 4.27 17.42
C GLY A 129 -3.62 4.65 15.95
N ALA A 130 -2.62 5.38 15.47
CA ALA A 130 -2.48 5.76 14.07
C ALA A 130 -1.01 6.02 13.75
N ALA A 131 -0.54 5.48 12.64
CA ALA A 131 0.75 5.81 12.06
C ALA A 131 0.64 7.05 11.17
N GLN A 132 1.74 7.76 10.95
CA GLN A 132 1.73 9.03 10.23
C GLN A 132 2.26 8.86 8.81
N CYS A 133 1.45 9.22 7.83
CA CYS A 133 1.81 9.33 6.41
C CYS A 133 1.84 10.80 5.95
N PRO A 134 2.47 11.11 4.82
CA PRO A 134 2.43 12.47 4.24
C PRO A 134 1.02 12.98 3.97
N LEU A 135 0.11 12.10 3.54
CA LEU A 135 -1.30 12.42 3.25
C LEU A 135 -2.19 12.51 4.51
N GLY A 136 -1.68 12.17 5.68
CA GLY A 136 -2.41 12.19 6.94
C GLY A 136 -2.16 10.97 7.81
N ALA A 137 -2.95 10.84 8.87
CA ALA A 137 -2.85 9.69 9.76
C ALA A 137 -3.49 8.45 9.13
N ALA A 138 -2.79 7.31 9.23
CA ALA A 138 -3.30 5.98 8.93
C ALA A 138 -3.73 5.30 10.23
N PRO A 139 -5.01 5.32 10.60
CA PRO A 139 -5.48 4.68 11.83
C PRO A 139 -5.37 3.16 11.70
N GLU A 140 -5.01 2.50 12.80
CA GLU A 140 -4.95 1.04 12.83
C GLU A 140 -6.33 0.39 12.89
N HIS A 141 -7.35 1.06 13.41
CA HIS A 141 -8.73 0.62 13.31
C HIS A 141 -9.30 1.11 11.97
N VAL A 142 -9.02 0.34 10.91
CA VAL A 142 -9.31 0.71 9.51
C VAL A 142 -10.78 0.60 9.13
N LEU A 143 -11.53 -0.25 9.82
CA LEU A 143 -12.99 -0.39 9.64
C LEU A 143 -13.65 -0.51 11.01
N ILE A 144 -14.63 0.34 11.28
CA ILE A 144 -15.28 0.45 12.59
C ILE A 144 -16.77 0.15 12.44
N ASP A 145 -17.22 -0.90 13.13
CA ASP A 145 -18.65 -1.27 13.26
C ASP A 145 -19.41 -1.24 11.94
N TRP A 146 -18.81 -1.78 10.87
CA TRP A 146 -19.46 -1.80 9.56
C TRP A 146 -20.62 -2.78 9.55
N PRO A 147 -21.86 -2.32 9.26
CA PRO A 147 -23.03 -3.15 9.42
C PRO A 147 -23.15 -4.21 8.32
N VAL A 148 -23.34 -5.45 8.72
CA VAL A 148 -23.68 -6.59 7.85
C VAL A 148 -25.11 -7.02 8.13
N PRO A 149 -26.04 -6.83 7.16
CA PRO A 149 -27.43 -7.20 7.36
C PRO A 149 -27.59 -8.69 7.61
N ASN A 150 -28.60 -9.06 8.41
CA ASN A 150 -28.96 -10.47 8.58
C ASN A 150 -29.39 -11.09 7.24
N GLY A 151 -28.95 -12.32 7.00
CA GLY A 151 -29.17 -13.03 5.73
C GLY A 151 -28.16 -12.66 4.63
N TYR A 152 -27.18 -11.81 4.92
CA TYR A 152 -26.13 -11.51 3.97
C TYR A 152 -25.12 -12.66 3.87
N ALA A 153 -24.70 -12.98 2.65
CA ALA A 153 -23.56 -13.85 2.35
C ALA A 153 -22.87 -13.34 1.08
N GLY A 154 -21.67 -12.82 1.19
CA GLY A 154 -20.96 -12.22 0.06
C GLY A 154 -19.70 -11.47 0.46
N PRO A 155 -18.97 -10.90 -0.52
CA PRO A 155 -17.80 -10.09 -0.25
C PRO A 155 -18.17 -8.82 0.51
N LEU A 156 -17.34 -8.44 1.48
CA LEU A 156 -17.56 -7.25 2.31
C LEU A 156 -17.63 -5.98 1.45
N SER A 157 -16.84 -5.92 0.38
CA SER A 157 -16.83 -4.81 -0.57
C SER A 157 -18.20 -4.50 -1.18
N ALA A 158 -19.06 -5.51 -1.37
CA ALA A 158 -20.40 -5.30 -1.91
C ALA A 158 -21.32 -4.51 -0.96
N LEU A 159 -20.96 -4.38 0.31
CA LEU A 159 -21.65 -3.53 1.29
C LEU A 159 -21.11 -2.08 1.30
N GLY A 160 -20.09 -1.76 0.49
CA GLY A 160 -19.56 -0.42 0.29
C GLY A 160 -18.82 0.19 1.49
N PRO A 161 -17.96 -0.56 2.21
CA PRO A 161 -17.19 0.03 3.29
C PRO A 161 -16.22 1.10 2.78
N PRO A 162 -15.89 2.12 3.61
CA PRO A 162 -14.99 3.19 3.21
C PRO A 162 -13.58 2.65 3.01
N GLY A 163 -12.84 3.24 2.06
CA GLY A 163 -11.42 3.01 1.91
C GLY A 163 -10.62 3.53 3.12
N PHE A 164 -9.35 3.15 3.18
CA PHE A 164 -8.45 3.53 4.26
C PHE A 164 -7.03 3.82 3.75
N LEU A 165 -6.24 4.52 4.53
CA LEU A 165 -4.84 4.80 4.22
C LEU A 165 -3.97 3.65 4.75
N ILE A 166 -3.12 3.07 3.90
CA ILE A 166 -2.10 2.09 4.30
C ILE A 166 -1.05 2.82 5.14
N GLY A 167 -0.53 2.16 6.16
CA GLY A 167 0.48 2.75 7.05
C GLY A 167 1.86 2.93 6.39
N PRO A 168 2.79 3.62 7.07
CA PRO A 168 4.08 4.02 6.49
C PRO A 168 5.15 2.92 6.50
N ASN A 169 4.92 1.79 7.16
CA ASN A 169 5.92 0.74 7.28
C ASN A 169 5.64 -0.40 6.31
N SER A 170 6.60 -0.65 5.42
CA SER A 170 6.56 -1.81 4.52
C SER A 170 6.92 -3.11 5.24
N GLY A 171 6.62 -4.21 4.58
CA GLY A 171 6.85 -5.56 5.10
C GLY A 171 5.57 -6.20 5.60
N TYR A 172 5.67 -7.07 6.61
CA TYR A 172 4.52 -7.84 7.08
C TYR A 172 3.83 -7.16 8.24
N VAL A 173 2.50 -7.07 8.15
CA VAL A 173 1.62 -6.48 9.17
C VAL A 173 0.58 -7.51 9.59
N TRP A 174 0.24 -7.54 10.88
CA TRP A 174 -0.90 -8.32 11.34
C TRP A 174 -2.19 -7.55 11.10
N ALA A 175 -3.20 -8.26 10.63
CA ALA A 175 -4.56 -7.78 10.52
C ALA A 175 -5.48 -8.67 11.35
N ARG A 176 -6.40 -8.08 12.09
CA ARG A 176 -7.48 -8.77 12.80
C ARG A 176 -8.81 -8.35 12.21
N ILE A 177 -9.58 -9.31 11.75
CA ILE A 177 -10.93 -9.10 11.22
C ILE A 177 -11.90 -9.78 12.19
N THR A 178 -12.92 -9.08 12.63
CA THR A 178 -13.94 -9.65 13.51
C THR A 178 -15.34 -9.24 13.07
N ILE A 179 -16.31 -10.15 13.22
CA ILE A 179 -17.74 -9.84 13.15
C ILE A 179 -18.38 -10.18 14.49
N THR A 180 -19.17 -9.25 15.00
CA THR A 180 -19.84 -9.40 16.31
C THR A 180 -21.29 -8.95 16.24
N GLU A 181 -22.10 -9.40 17.20
CA GLU A 181 -23.51 -9.02 17.37
C GLU A 181 -23.67 -7.61 17.95
N VAL A 182 -22.60 -7.02 18.50
CA VAL A 182 -22.59 -5.69 19.14
C VAL A 182 -21.57 -4.77 18.50
N GLN A 183 -21.82 -3.48 18.56
CA GLN A 183 -20.84 -2.46 18.16
C GLN A 183 -19.71 -2.37 19.18
N LEU A 184 -18.47 -2.33 18.70
CA LEU A 184 -17.26 -2.27 19.53
C LEU A 184 -16.75 -0.84 19.72
N GLY A 185 -17.07 0.05 18.77
CA GLY A 185 -16.65 1.44 18.76
C GLY A 185 -15.18 1.64 18.41
N ALA A 186 -14.81 2.89 18.13
CA ALA A 186 -13.46 3.27 17.69
C ALA A 186 -12.35 3.00 18.74
N GLY A 187 -12.71 2.80 19.99
CA GLY A 187 -11.75 2.50 21.07
C GLY A 187 -11.44 1.02 21.26
N TRP A 188 -11.98 0.14 20.43
CA TRP A 188 -11.68 -1.29 20.53
C TRP A 188 -10.21 -1.56 20.20
N THR A 189 -9.58 -2.39 21.02
CA THR A 189 -8.13 -2.70 20.96
C THR A 189 -7.88 -4.17 20.61
N GLY A 190 -8.78 -4.78 19.84
CA GLY A 190 -8.63 -6.16 19.38
C GLY A 190 -8.95 -7.23 20.44
N ALA A 191 -9.39 -6.86 21.64
CA ALA A 191 -9.69 -7.79 22.71
C ALA A 191 -11.18 -7.74 23.12
N GLY A 192 -11.69 -8.83 23.66
CA GLY A 192 -13.06 -8.93 24.16
C GLY A 192 -13.58 -10.34 24.17
N VAL A 193 -14.80 -10.49 24.69
CA VAL A 193 -15.56 -11.74 24.67
C VAL A 193 -16.95 -11.40 24.14
N PHE A 194 -17.36 -12.07 23.09
CA PHE A 194 -18.61 -11.83 22.36
C PHE A 194 -19.43 -13.11 22.31
N GLU A 195 -20.75 -12.98 22.19
CA GLU A 195 -21.65 -14.15 22.24
C GLU A 195 -21.80 -14.82 20.86
N ASP A 196 -21.73 -14.03 19.77
CA ASP A 196 -21.90 -14.52 18.41
C ASP A 196 -20.92 -13.79 17.47
N GLY A 197 -20.49 -14.48 16.43
CA GLY A 197 -19.57 -13.94 15.44
C GLY A 197 -18.30 -14.78 15.31
N GLU A 198 -17.25 -14.18 14.79
CA GLU A 198 -15.95 -14.80 14.55
C GLU A 198 -14.84 -13.77 14.53
N THR A 199 -13.61 -14.20 14.80
CA THR A 199 -12.41 -13.38 14.74
C THR A 199 -11.31 -14.15 14.03
N GLU A 200 -10.73 -13.55 13.00
CA GLU A 200 -9.63 -14.09 12.19
C GLU A 200 -8.43 -13.17 12.21
N ASP A 201 -7.24 -13.72 12.24
CA ASP A 201 -5.97 -13.00 12.23
C ASP A 201 -5.14 -13.37 11.00
N TYR A 202 -4.79 -12.39 10.18
CA TYR A 202 -4.01 -12.57 8.96
C TYR A 202 -2.67 -11.83 9.03
N LEU A 203 -1.61 -12.49 8.56
CA LEU A 203 -0.35 -11.83 8.27
C LEU A 203 -0.37 -11.37 6.80
N LEU A 204 -0.40 -10.05 6.58
CA LEU A 204 -0.48 -9.44 5.26
C LEU A 204 0.84 -8.74 4.91
N GLN A 205 1.08 -8.51 3.62
CA GLN A 205 2.25 -7.78 3.14
C GLN A 205 1.84 -6.36 2.70
N VAL A 206 2.69 -5.41 3.03
CA VAL A 206 2.66 -4.02 2.54
C VAL A 206 3.92 -3.79 1.71
N ASP A 207 3.74 -3.28 0.51
CA ASP A 207 4.87 -2.98 -0.37
C ASP A 207 5.62 -1.73 0.11
N PRO A 208 6.93 -1.63 -0.18
CA PRO A 208 7.65 -0.38 0.02
C PRO A 208 7.01 0.74 -0.82
N GLU A 209 7.34 1.96 -0.48
CA GLU A 209 7.03 3.10 -1.34
C GLU A 209 7.58 2.80 -2.75
N LEU A 210 6.75 3.03 -3.75
CA LEU A 210 7.24 2.96 -5.12
C LEU A 210 8.12 4.20 -5.30
N ASP A 211 9.39 3.99 -5.61
CA ASP A 211 10.24 5.06 -6.08
C ASP A 211 9.63 5.55 -7.41
N GLU A 212 9.06 6.74 -7.37
CA GLU A 212 8.55 7.43 -8.54
C GLU A 212 9.66 8.34 -9.05
N TYR A 213 9.99 8.21 -10.32
CA TYR A 213 11.04 8.99 -10.96
C TYR A 213 10.46 9.88 -12.05
N ASP A 214 10.99 11.06 -12.13
CA ASP A 214 10.83 12.02 -13.20
C ASP A 214 12.03 11.89 -14.15
N PHE A 215 11.76 11.82 -15.45
CA PHE A 215 12.74 11.69 -16.52
C PHE A 215 12.63 12.88 -17.47
N GLY A 216 13.63 13.05 -18.32
CA GLY A 216 13.49 13.92 -19.48
C GLY A 216 12.94 13.19 -20.68
N ASP A 217 12.61 13.93 -21.75
CA ASP A 217 12.03 13.40 -22.99
C ASP A 217 12.81 13.76 -24.27
N ALA A 218 14.05 14.25 -24.09
CA ALA A 218 14.96 14.54 -25.20
C ALA A 218 15.25 13.30 -26.08
N PRO A 219 15.56 13.48 -27.39
CA PRO A 219 15.73 12.35 -28.31
C PRO A 219 16.87 11.38 -27.94
N ASP A 220 16.51 10.19 -27.48
CA ASP A 220 17.46 9.11 -27.18
C ASP A 220 17.84 8.33 -28.46
N PRO A 221 19.08 7.82 -28.62
CA PRO A 221 20.21 7.84 -27.67
C PRO A 221 21.12 9.05 -27.80
N THR A 222 20.77 10.02 -28.61
CA THR A 222 21.55 11.23 -28.85
C THR A 222 21.76 12.00 -27.55
N TYR A 223 20.67 12.22 -26.83
CA TYR A 223 20.65 12.76 -25.48
C TYR A 223 20.11 11.68 -24.57
N PRO A 224 20.95 11.06 -23.69
CA PRO A 224 20.52 9.92 -22.89
C PRO A 224 19.29 10.26 -22.02
N THR A 225 18.19 9.60 -22.29
CA THR A 225 16.88 9.82 -21.66
C THR A 225 16.34 8.53 -21.05
N LEU A 226 16.45 7.41 -21.78
CA LEU A 226 15.96 6.10 -21.32
C LEU A 226 16.87 5.53 -20.22
N LEU A 227 16.30 4.69 -19.34
CA LEU A 227 17.03 3.87 -18.38
C LEU A 227 18.14 3.04 -19.06
N ALA A 228 17.84 2.46 -20.22
CA ALA A 228 18.79 1.68 -21.00
C ALA A 228 20.01 2.49 -21.50
N SER A 229 19.83 3.79 -21.66
CA SER A 229 20.88 4.75 -22.06
C SER A 229 21.51 5.48 -20.88
N MET A 230 21.15 5.11 -19.65
CA MET A 230 21.56 5.78 -18.41
C MET A 230 21.13 7.26 -18.38
N GLY A 231 19.92 7.55 -18.85
CA GLY A 231 19.31 8.87 -18.82
C GLY A 231 19.21 9.43 -17.40
N ALA A 232 19.19 10.75 -17.31
CA ALA A 232 19.00 11.42 -16.03
C ALA A 232 17.59 11.12 -15.49
N GLN A 233 17.53 10.78 -14.23
CA GLN A 233 16.26 10.53 -13.52
C GLN A 233 16.34 11.15 -12.12
N HIS A 234 15.22 11.65 -11.64
CA HIS A 234 15.10 12.22 -10.31
C HIS A 234 14.00 11.53 -9.53
N LEU A 235 14.31 11.07 -8.30
CA LEU A 235 13.29 10.60 -7.38
C LEU A 235 12.35 11.76 -7.06
N ILE A 236 11.07 11.57 -7.30
CA ILE A 236 10.03 12.57 -7.00
C ILE A 236 9.91 12.71 -5.49
N VAL A 237 10.17 13.93 -5.01
CA VAL A 237 9.96 14.30 -3.62
C VAL A 237 8.82 15.32 -3.57
N PRO A 238 7.71 15.06 -2.88
CA PRO A 238 6.57 15.96 -2.82
C PRO A 238 6.98 17.40 -2.49
N GLY A 239 6.62 18.34 -3.35
CA GLY A 239 6.94 19.76 -3.19
C GLY A 239 8.33 20.18 -3.67
N VAL A 240 9.12 19.29 -4.28
CA VAL A 240 10.42 19.59 -4.90
C VAL A 240 10.31 19.40 -6.40
N MET A 241 10.29 20.49 -7.17
CA MET A 241 10.14 20.46 -8.62
C MET A 241 10.65 21.75 -9.27
N LEU A 242 10.85 21.72 -10.56
CA LEU A 242 10.90 22.90 -11.41
C LEU A 242 9.48 23.21 -11.89
N GLY A 243 9.05 24.47 -11.77
CA GLY A 243 7.66 24.84 -12.10
C GLY A 243 6.65 24.57 -11.00
N ASN A 244 5.46 24.08 -11.40
CA ASN A 244 4.31 23.80 -10.53
C ASN A 244 3.82 22.37 -10.63
N LEU A 245 4.27 21.65 -11.65
CA LEU A 245 3.86 20.29 -11.96
C LEU A 245 5.07 19.37 -11.95
N ILE A 246 4.86 18.10 -11.67
CA ILE A 246 5.78 16.98 -11.82
C ILE A 246 4.94 15.70 -11.76
N ASP A 247 5.21 14.73 -12.60
CA ASP A 247 4.62 13.41 -12.51
C ASP A 247 5.63 12.28 -12.73
N ALA A 248 5.19 11.07 -12.57
CA ALA A 248 6.06 9.89 -12.56
C ALA A 248 6.00 9.13 -13.88
N GLU A 249 7.18 8.80 -14.40
CA GLU A 249 7.31 7.92 -15.55
C GLU A 249 8.04 6.62 -15.18
N PRO A 250 7.63 5.48 -15.77
CA PRO A 250 8.33 4.22 -15.60
C PRO A 250 9.68 4.17 -16.35
N ASP A 251 9.89 5.05 -17.33
CA ASP A 251 11.09 5.24 -18.15
C ASP A 251 10.92 6.54 -18.95
N GLY A 252 12.01 7.15 -19.41
CA GLY A 252 11.96 8.35 -20.24
C GLY A 252 11.08 8.17 -21.49
N GLN A 253 10.50 9.25 -21.99
CA GLN A 253 9.59 9.26 -23.13
C GLN A 253 10.13 10.05 -24.33
N PRO A 254 11.31 9.68 -24.89
CA PRO A 254 12.02 10.48 -25.88
C PRO A 254 11.22 10.67 -27.16
N THR A 255 11.08 11.91 -27.58
CA THR A 255 10.53 12.27 -28.89
C THR A 255 11.47 13.25 -29.61
N VAL A 256 11.24 13.43 -30.92
CA VAL A 256 12.04 14.36 -31.73
C VAL A 256 11.83 15.82 -31.34
N ASN A 257 10.75 16.13 -30.64
CA ASN A 257 10.39 17.47 -30.19
C ASN A 257 10.61 17.66 -28.69
N ALA A 258 11.03 16.60 -27.97
CA ALA A 258 11.03 16.56 -26.52
C ALA A 258 9.68 17.01 -25.93
N ASP A 259 8.62 16.31 -26.34
CA ASP A 259 7.24 16.54 -25.93
C ASP A 259 6.52 15.20 -25.62
N GLY A 260 7.29 14.15 -25.38
CA GLY A 260 6.74 12.79 -25.22
C GLY A 260 5.95 12.64 -23.93
N ASP A 261 6.40 13.26 -22.90
CA ASP A 261 5.77 13.30 -21.61
C ASP A 261 4.50 14.15 -21.65
N ASP A 262 4.57 15.38 -22.09
CA ASP A 262 3.44 16.29 -22.32
C ASP A 262 2.24 15.64 -23.06
N LEU A 263 2.53 14.69 -23.95
CA LEU A 263 1.51 14.00 -24.75
C LEU A 263 0.90 12.79 -24.03
N SER A 264 1.58 12.27 -23.04
CA SER A 264 1.22 11.02 -22.37
C SER A 264 0.68 11.24 -20.96
N ASN A 265 1.21 12.23 -20.24
CA ASN A 265 0.97 12.53 -18.82
C ASN A 265 0.60 14.00 -18.60
N LEU A 266 1.26 14.67 -17.63
CA LEU A 266 1.08 16.10 -17.37
C LEU A 266 2.09 16.93 -18.17
N PRO A 267 1.74 18.14 -18.61
CA PRO A 267 2.70 19.07 -19.19
C PRO A 267 3.48 19.77 -18.06
N ASP A 268 4.52 19.14 -17.58
CA ASP A 268 5.28 19.59 -16.41
C ASP A 268 6.61 20.29 -16.73
N GLU A 269 6.97 20.50 -18.01
CA GLU A 269 8.06 21.39 -18.42
C GLU A 269 7.77 22.89 -18.14
N ASP A 270 6.96 23.19 -17.17
CA ASP A 270 6.48 24.54 -16.84
C ASP A 270 7.50 25.36 -16.02
N GLY A 271 8.62 24.75 -15.62
CA GLY A 271 9.65 25.37 -14.80
C GLY A 271 10.63 26.27 -15.53
N VAL A 272 10.75 26.18 -16.86
CA VAL A 272 11.75 26.87 -17.67
C VAL A 272 11.12 27.68 -18.80
N ALA A 273 11.43 28.97 -18.89
CA ALA A 273 10.90 29.84 -19.92
C ALA A 273 11.97 30.72 -20.55
N LEU A 274 12.04 30.78 -21.88
CA LEU A 274 12.88 31.71 -22.62
C LEU A 274 12.27 33.11 -22.55
N ALA A 275 12.87 34.01 -21.78
CA ALA A 275 12.44 35.40 -21.69
C ALA A 275 12.84 36.24 -22.90
N THR A 276 13.91 35.81 -23.62
CA THR A 276 14.34 36.39 -24.89
C THR A 276 14.66 35.30 -25.92
N PRO A 277 14.49 35.55 -27.23
CA PRO A 277 14.93 34.59 -28.25
C PRO A 277 16.41 34.25 -28.17
N LEU A 278 16.75 33.00 -28.49
CA LEU A 278 18.14 32.58 -28.70
C LEU A 278 18.62 33.10 -30.07
N ILE A 279 19.49 34.08 -30.10
CA ILE A 279 20.06 34.68 -31.30
C ILE A 279 21.59 34.50 -31.29
N PRO A 280 22.19 33.88 -32.30
CA PRO A 280 23.64 33.68 -32.34
C PRO A 280 24.43 34.98 -32.09
N GLY A 281 25.35 34.92 -31.12
CA GLY A 281 26.21 36.07 -30.76
C GLY A 281 25.53 37.14 -29.90
N GLN A 282 24.30 36.92 -29.43
CA GLN A 282 23.63 37.81 -28.50
C GLN A 282 23.40 37.13 -27.15
N ALA A 283 23.28 37.92 -26.08
CA ALA A 283 22.87 37.40 -24.78
C ALA A 283 21.38 37.07 -24.77
N ALA A 284 21.02 35.90 -24.19
CA ALA A 284 19.67 35.50 -23.95
C ALA A 284 19.39 35.40 -22.46
N THR A 285 18.11 35.53 -22.10
CA THR A 285 17.65 35.38 -20.72
C THR A 285 16.68 34.22 -20.65
N VAL A 286 16.94 33.31 -19.72
CA VAL A 286 16.08 32.19 -19.38
C VAL A 286 15.57 32.40 -17.95
N ASN A 287 14.30 32.29 -17.73
CA ASN A 287 13.68 32.27 -16.40
C ASN A 287 13.53 30.83 -15.96
N VAL A 288 13.96 30.54 -14.75
CA VAL A 288 13.78 29.24 -14.11
C VAL A 288 13.02 29.44 -12.83
N THR A 289 11.97 28.64 -12.62
CA THR A 289 11.16 28.61 -11.42
C THR A 289 11.42 27.32 -10.70
N ALA A 290 11.82 27.36 -9.45
CA ALA A 290 11.99 26.19 -8.59
C ALA A 290 11.11 26.33 -7.34
N SER A 291 10.52 25.25 -6.90
CA SER A 291 9.65 25.21 -5.71
C SER A 291 10.43 25.36 -4.40
N VAL A 292 11.70 24.97 -4.38
CA VAL A 292 12.61 25.03 -3.23
C VAL A 292 13.99 25.53 -3.65
N PRO A 293 14.82 26.06 -2.72
CA PRO A 293 16.22 26.34 -3.00
C PRO A 293 16.99 25.07 -3.39
N GLY A 294 17.81 25.19 -4.44
CA GLY A 294 18.59 24.07 -4.96
C GLY A 294 19.72 24.53 -5.85
N PHE A 295 20.33 23.59 -6.57
CA PHE A 295 21.39 23.88 -7.53
C PHE A 295 20.92 23.54 -8.94
N LEU A 296 21.11 24.47 -9.87
CA LEU A 296 20.69 24.30 -11.27
C LEU A 296 21.90 23.90 -12.13
N TRP A 297 21.70 22.89 -12.95
CA TRP A 297 22.58 22.55 -14.09
C TRP A 297 21.73 22.60 -15.37
N ALA A 298 22.31 23.18 -16.42
CA ALA A 298 21.62 23.26 -17.71
C ALA A 298 22.63 23.24 -18.88
N TRP A 299 22.19 22.63 -19.98
CA TRP A 299 22.99 22.49 -21.20
C TRP A 299 22.12 22.87 -22.41
N ILE A 300 22.79 23.39 -23.42
CA ILE A 300 22.27 23.59 -24.78
C ILE A 300 23.32 23.11 -25.76
N ASP A 301 22.96 22.17 -26.63
CA ASP A 301 23.80 21.75 -27.75
C ASP A 301 23.83 22.86 -28.81
N PHE A 302 24.83 23.77 -28.72
CA PHE A 302 24.91 24.96 -29.55
C PHE A 302 25.42 24.67 -30.99
N ASP A 303 26.14 23.61 -31.21
CA ASP A 303 26.66 23.23 -32.51
C ASP A 303 25.87 22.11 -33.20
N ALA A 304 24.82 21.63 -32.54
CA ALA A 304 23.92 20.59 -33.00
C ALA A 304 24.64 19.29 -33.38
N ASN A 305 25.67 18.93 -32.62
CA ASN A 305 26.44 17.72 -32.84
C ASN A 305 25.85 16.48 -32.19
N GLY A 306 24.80 16.63 -31.39
CA GLY A 306 24.11 15.55 -30.70
C GLY A 306 24.82 15.15 -29.39
N SER A 307 25.51 16.06 -28.74
CA SER A 307 26.21 15.82 -27.49
C SER A 307 26.06 17.01 -26.55
N TRP A 308 26.07 16.79 -25.26
CA TRP A 308 26.18 17.80 -24.22
C TRP A 308 27.55 17.72 -23.50
N ALA A 309 28.52 17.01 -24.08
CA ALA A 309 29.80 16.73 -23.43
C ALA A 309 30.77 17.90 -23.49
N GLU A 310 30.54 18.88 -24.35
CA GLU A 310 31.40 20.02 -24.54
C GLU A 310 31.17 21.08 -23.47
N ALA A 311 32.26 21.68 -22.98
CA ALA A 311 32.18 22.72 -21.97
C ALA A 311 31.39 23.96 -22.40
N VAL A 312 31.28 24.19 -23.71
CA VAL A 312 30.55 25.32 -24.30
C VAL A 312 29.03 25.14 -24.20
N ASP A 313 28.55 23.90 -24.10
CA ASP A 313 27.13 23.58 -24.02
C ASP A 313 26.56 23.78 -22.63
N MET A 314 27.39 23.72 -21.59
CA MET A 314 26.97 23.95 -20.22
C MET A 314 26.68 25.42 -19.96
N ILE A 315 25.44 25.79 -19.83
CA ILE A 315 24.98 27.17 -19.57
C ILE A 315 24.74 27.50 -18.11
N ALA A 316 24.54 26.47 -17.27
CA ALA A 316 24.48 26.61 -15.82
C ALA A 316 25.26 25.46 -15.17
N ASN A 317 26.05 25.76 -14.14
CA ASN A 317 26.93 24.83 -13.44
C ASN A 317 26.75 25.01 -11.93
N GLY A 318 25.75 24.35 -11.37
CA GLY A 318 25.48 24.39 -9.94
C GLY A 318 25.16 25.80 -9.42
N ILE A 319 24.39 26.57 -10.18
CA ILE A 319 23.91 27.90 -9.76
C ILE A 319 22.86 27.72 -8.68
N GLY A 320 23.07 28.32 -7.49
CA GLY A 320 22.17 28.27 -6.35
C GLY A 320 21.32 29.53 -6.19
#